data_9aa00730a6637dc62890d86fc98de624
#
_entry.id   9aa00730a6637dc62890d86fc98de624
#
_cell.length_a   1.000
_cell.length_b   1.000
_cell.length_c   1.000
_cell.angle_alpha   90.00
_cell.angle_beta   90.00
_cell.angle_gamma   90.00
#
_symmetry.space_group_name_H-M   'P 1'
#
loop_
_entity.id
_entity.type
_entity.pdbx_description
1 polymer ?
#
loop_
_entity_poly.entity_id
_entity_poly.type
_entity_poly.pdbx_seq_one_letter_code
_entity_poly.pdbx_strand_id
1 'polypeptide(L)'
;SIRDEIENPNRDDAINQLETLARRGYFSIPTYEFKETYDNNGNPIWNCECHIAEEDYYFDGTSSSKKEAKKDSAFRMLFYVLGMEDE
;
A
#
# COMPACT_ATOMS: atom_id res chain seq x y z
N SER A 1 -14.10 14.03 7.61
CA SER A 1 -12.96 13.99 6.69
C SER A 1 -12.58 12.54 6.42
N ILE A 2 -11.70 12.35 5.47
CA ILE A 2 -11.24 11.00 5.12
C ILE A 2 -10.61 10.29 6.34
N ARG A 3 -9.97 11.04 7.23
CA ARG A 3 -9.37 10.46 8.44
C ARG A 3 -10.38 9.81 9.37
N ASP A 4 -11.62 10.30 9.34
CA ASP A 4 -12.66 9.77 10.20
C ASP A 4 -13.20 8.42 9.71
N GLU A 5 -12.86 8.03 8.48
CA GLU A 5 -13.39 6.81 7.88
C GLU A 5 -12.67 5.54 8.34
N ILE A 6 -11.43 5.67 8.82
CA ILE A 6 -10.62 4.54 9.25
C ILE A 6 -10.23 4.74 10.70
N GLU A 7 -10.80 3.90 11.57
CA GLU A 7 -10.60 4.04 13.02
C GLU A 7 -9.19 3.69 13.46
N ASN A 8 -8.62 2.65 12.87
CA ASN A 8 -7.32 2.16 13.27
C ASN A 8 -6.48 1.78 12.05
N PRO A 9 -5.84 2.77 11.40
CA PRO A 9 -4.96 2.47 10.27
C PRO A 9 -3.83 1.56 10.73
N ASN A 10 -3.67 0.42 10.06
CA ASN A 10 -2.62 -0.51 10.41
C ASN A 10 -2.17 -1.31 9.19
N ARG A 11 -0.96 -1.85 9.28
CA ARG A 11 -0.32 -2.53 8.16
C ARG A 11 -1.06 -3.78 7.72
N ASP A 12 -1.52 -4.58 8.67
CA ASP A 12 -2.15 -5.86 8.33
C ASP A 12 -3.48 -5.70 7.61
N ASP A 13 -4.20 -4.62 7.91
CA ASP A 13 -5.50 -4.34 7.30
C ASP A 13 -5.44 -3.29 6.20
N ALA A 14 -4.26 -2.78 5.88
CA ALA A 14 -4.14 -1.62 4.99
C ALA A 14 -4.75 -1.83 3.61
N ILE A 15 -4.59 -3.04 3.04
CA ILE A 15 -5.16 -3.34 1.73
C ILE A 15 -6.68 -3.19 1.77
N ASN A 16 -7.32 -3.78 2.77
CA ASN A 16 -8.77 -3.70 2.94
C ASN A 16 -9.22 -2.29 3.29
N GLN A 17 -8.43 -1.56 4.07
CA GLN A 17 -8.75 -0.20 4.46
C GLN A 17 -8.72 0.75 3.26
N LEU A 18 -7.75 0.59 2.36
CA LEU A 18 -7.73 1.35 1.11
C LEU A 18 -8.94 1.01 0.23
N GLU A 19 -9.30 -0.25 0.14
CA GLU A 19 -10.48 -0.66 -0.63
C GLU A 19 -11.76 -0.08 -0.05
N THR A 20 -11.85 -0.02 1.27
CA THR A 20 -13.00 0.60 1.94
C THR A 20 -13.14 2.06 1.53
N LEU A 21 -12.03 2.81 1.55
CA LEU A 21 -12.04 4.22 1.14
C LEU A 21 -12.41 4.38 -0.33
N ALA A 22 -11.90 3.49 -1.19
CA ALA A 22 -12.24 3.51 -2.60
C ALA A 22 -13.72 3.25 -2.82
N ARG A 23 -14.29 2.26 -2.12
CA ARG A 23 -15.73 1.96 -2.23
C ARG A 23 -16.60 3.11 -1.73
N ARG A 24 -16.09 3.91 -0.81
CA ARG A 24 -16.80 5.10 -0.30
C ARG A 24 -16.59 6.32 -1.20
N GLY A 25 -15.90 6.17 -2.31
CA GLY A 25 -15.80 7.21 -3.32
C GLY A 25 -14.64 8.17 -3.18
N TYR A 26 -13.70 7.91 -2.29
CA TYR A 26 -12.57 8.84 -2.09
C TYR A 26 -11.57 8.79 -3.24
N PHE A 27 -11.39 7.64 -3.86
CA PHE A 27 -10.47 7.44 -4.99
C PHE A 27 -10.76 6.10 -5.64
N SER A 28 -10.14 5.86 -6.78
CA SER A 28 -10.28 4.58 -7.50
C SER A 28 -9.56 3.48 -6.73
N ILE A 29 -10.00 2.24 -6.93
CA ILE A 29 -9.38 1.10 -6.27
C ILE A 29 -7.88 1.05 -6.62
N PRO A 30 -7.01 0.92 -5.61
CA PRO A 30 -5.57 0.87 -5.87
C PRO A 30 -5.18 -0.32 -6.75
N THR A 31 -4.16 -0.11 -7.54
CA THR A 31 -3.54 -1.16 -8.34
C THR A 31 -2.18 -1.50 -7.75
N TYR A 32 -1.74 -2.74 -7.93
CA TYR A 32 -0.49 -3.25 -7.39
C TYR A 32 0.30 -3.91 -8.51
N GLU A 33 1.57 -3.54 -8.62
CA GLU A 33 2.47 -4.19 -9.55
C GLU A 33 3.59 -4.84 -8.76
N PHE A 34 3.97 -6.04 -9.15
CA PHE A 34 4.94 -6.84 -8.43
C PHE A 34 6.15 -7.12 -9.30
N LYS A 35 7.32 -7.04 -8.66
CA LYS A 35 8.58 -7.41 -9.30
C LYS A 35 9.34 -8.31 -8.36
N GLU A 36 9.79 -9.44 -8.86
CA GLU A 36 10.60 -10.37 -8.09
C GLU A 36 12.06 -10.22 -8.48
N THR A 37 12.93 -10.09 -7.48
CA THR A 37 14.37 -10.15 -7.65
C THR A 37 14.92 -11.17 -6.66
N TYR A 38 16.24 -11.35 -6.64
CA TYR A 38 16.87 -12.34 -5.78
C TYR A 38 18.07 -11.71 -5.10
N ASP A 39 18.28 -12.08 -3.83
CA ASP A 39 19.46 -11.64 -3.11
C ASP A 39 20.68 -12.46 -3.52
N ASN A 40 21.81 -12.19 -2.90
CA ASN A 40 23.08 -12.86 -3.24
C ASN A 40 23.07 -14.36 -2.91
N ASN A 41 22.13 -14.79 -2.07
CA ASN A 41 21.98 -16.19 -1.69
C ASN A 41 20.92 -16.91 -2.51
N GLY A 42 20.35 -16.24 -3.51
CA GLY A 42 19.31 -16.83 -4.35
C GLY A 42 17.91 -16.82 -3.72
N ASN A 43 17.73 -16.10 -2.63
CA ASN A 43 16.40 -15.97 -2.00
C ASN A 43 15.59 -14.89 -2.68
N PRO A 44 14.28 -15.10 -2.86
CA PRO A 44 13.46 -14.09 -3.54
C PRO A 44 13.28 -12.84 -2.69
N ILE A 45 13.26 -11.71 -3.38
CA ILE A 45 12.89 -10.42 -2.82
C ILE A 45 11.77 -9.88 -3.68
N TRP A 46 10.64 -9.58 -3.06
CA TRP A 46 9.48 -9.02 -3.73
C TRP A 46 9.42 -7.53 -3.53
N ASN A 47 9.21 -6.81 -4.63
CA ASN A 47 8.87 -5.40 -4.57
C ASN A 47 7.44 -5.25 -5.06
N CYS A 48 6.64 -4.50 -4.32
CA CYS A 48 5.27 -4.17 -4.71
C CYS A 48 5.14 -2.66 -4.81
N GLU A 49 4.55 -2.20 -5.90
CA GLU A 49 4.27 -0.79 -6.10
C GLU A 49 2.77 -0.57 -6.05
N CYS A 50 2.30 0.24 -5.09
CA CYS A 50 0.89 0.59 -4.93
C CYS A 50 0.63 1.93 -5.59
N HIS A 51 -0.41 2.00 -6.43
CA HIS A 51 -0.76 3.22 -7.14
C HIS A 51 -2.28 3.44 -7.12
N ILE A 52 -2.66 4.69 -6.95
CA ILE A 52 -4.04 5.15 -7.07
C ILE A 52 -4.09 6.10 -8.26
N ALA A 53 -5.05 5.88 -9.18
CA ALA A 53 -5.07 6.58 -10.46
C ALA A 53 -5.09 8.10 -10.35
N GLU A 54 -5.76 8.64 -9.31
CA GLU A 54 -5.88 10.08 -9.11
C GLU A 54 -4.67 10.71 -8.44
N GLU A 55 -3.70 9.89 -8.00
CA GLU A 55 -2.52 10.37 -7.29
C GLU A 55 -1.28 10.24 -8.16
N ASP A 56 -0.35 11.20 -8.00
CA ASP A 56 0.91 11.16 -8.75
C ASP A 56 1.96 10.28 -8.08
N TYR A 57 1.67 9.78 -6.89
CA TYR A 57 2.65 9.05 -6.09
C TYR A 57 2.44 7.55 -6.18
N TYR A 58 3.57 6.85 -6.21
CA TYR A 58 3.64 5.40 -6.12
C TYR A 58 4.36 5.07 -4.82
N PHE A 59 3.83 4.12 -4.07
CA PHE A 59 4.47 3.72 -2.81
C PHE A 59 4.92 2.27 -2.89
N ASP A 60 6.19 2.07 -2.58
CA ASP A 60 6.84 0.76 -2.67
C ASP A 60 6.79 0.03 -1.34
N GLY A 61 6.68 -1.29 -1.45
CA GLY A 61 6.91 -2.18 -0.33
C GLY A 61 7.84 -3.30 -0.76
N THR A 62 8.73 -3.73 0.11
CA THR A 62 9.72 -4.75 -0.19
C THR A 62 9.74 -5.79 0.91
N SER A 63 9.76 -7.09 0.52
CA SER A 63 9.79 -8.18 1.48
C SER A 63 10.23 -9.47 0.79
N SER A 64 10.66 -10.45 1.57
CA SER A 64 10.86 -11.81 1.06
C SER A 64 9.54 -12.49 0.71
N SER A 65 8.41 -11.94 1.16
CA SER A 65 7.07 -12.45 0.91
C SER A 65 6.31 -11.46 0.01
N LYS A 66 5.71 -11.96 -1.05
CA LYS A 66 4.89 -11.16 -1.96
C LYS A 66 3.73 -10.50 -1.20
N LYS A 67 3.07 -11.25 -0.33
CA LYS A 67 1.96 -10.75 0.47
C LYS A 67 2.38 -9.62 1.39
N GLU A 68 3.53 -9.77 2.04
CA GLU A 68 4.03 -8.75 2.96
C GLU A 68 4.48 -7.49 2.21
N ALA A 69 5.07 -7.66 1.02
CA ALA A 69 5.42 -6.51 0.19
C ALA A 69 4.17 -5.70 -0.19
N LYS A 70 3.06 -6.40 -0.49
CA LYS A 70 1.80 -5.72 -0.80
C LYS A 70 1.27 -4.95 0.39
N LYS A 71 1.28 -5.56 1.57
CA LYS A 71 0.85 -4.87 2.80
C LYS A 71 1.68 -3.63 3.08
N ASP A 72 2.99 -3.72 2.89
CA ASP A 72 3.89 -2.60 3.09
C ASP A 72 3.55 -1.43 2.18
N SER A 73 3.41 -1.70 0.88
CA SER A 73 3.10 -0.65 -0.09
C SER A 73 1.73 -0.04 0.18
N ALA A 74 0.74 -0.88 0.51
CA ALA A 74 -0.60 -0.41 0.83
C ALA A 74 -0.61 0.47 2.09
N PHE A 75 0.14 0.09 3.11
CA PHE A 75 0.20 0.86 4.35
C PHE A 75 0.82 2.23 4.13
N ARG A 76 1.88 2.31 3.34
CA ARG A 76 2.48 3.60 2.99
C ARG A 76 1.51 4.49 2.23
N MET A 77 0.77 3.91 1.27
CA MET A 77 -0.24 4.65 0.55
C MET A 77 -1.38 5.10 1.48
N LEU A 78 -1.80 4.25 2.40
CA LEU A 78 -2.85 4.58 3.36
C LEU A 78 -2.45 5.79 4.20
N PHE A 79 -1.22 5.81 4.73
CA PHE A 79 -0.72 6.93 5.49
C PHE A 79 -0.76 8.22 4.67
N TYR A 80 -0.35 8.12 3.42
CA TYR A 80 -0.35 9.28 2.53
C TYR A 80 -1.77 9.84 2.31
N VAL A 81 -2.73 8.97 1.94
CA VAL A 81 -4.09 9.46 1.64
C VAL A 81 -4.81 9.96 2.88
N LEU A 82 -4.45 9.46 4.05
CA LEU A 82 -5.00 9.96 5.31
C LEU A 82 -4.28 11.21 5.80
N GLY A 83 -3.23 11.65 5.12
CA GLY A 83 -2.45 12.81 5.55
C GLY A 83 -1.66 12.56 6.83
N MET A 84 -1.28 11.31 7.10
CA MET A 84 -0.55 10.90 8.30
C MET A 84 0.92 10.67 7.97
N GLU A 85 1.55 11.64 7.34
CA GLU A 85 2.93 11.49 6.90
C GLU A 85 3.88 11.42 8.08
N ASP A 86 4.90 10.58 7.91
CA ASP A 86 6.03 10.55 8.83
C ASP A 86 6.84 11.81 8.68
N GLU A 87 7.32 12.29 9.78
CA GLU A 87 8.18 13.47 9.81
C GLU A 87 9.63 13.13 9.84
#